data_b51eab628939911374bba99ac1e33ac8
#
_entry.id   b51eab628939911374bba99ac1e33ac8
#
_cell.length_a   1.000
_cell.length_b   1.000
_cell.length_c   1.000
_cell.angle_alpha   90.00
_cell.angle_beta   90.00
_cell.angle_gamma   90.00
#
_symmetry.space_group_name_H-M   'P 1'
#
loop_
_entity.id
_entity.type
_entity.pdbx_description
1 polymer ?
#
loop_
_entity_poly.entity_id
_entity_poly.type
_entity_poly.pdbx_seq_one_letter_code
_entity_poly.pdbx_strand_id
1 'polypeptide(L)'
;MKIVEKIKVDCNYALVMDNWYSPEEYDKALEECKFMTPYLLKPEKSGTAKDKEGNPLKNNRAAFLSDVFSQFNTSFIGKSSINLYHSNILEKLASEDNIYSYLFDCNAHDCLVSYYEEAAYYEAHSDSATITMLTWLYDIPKSFEGGDLILINKDNTTAGVIECVPNRAVIFPSYMKHQVTEVKMKEVTDKNKGRYTISQFSMIGAVR
;
A
#
# COMPACT_ATOMS: atom_id res chain seq x y z
N MET A 1 8.50 -14.92 2.18
CA MET A 1 8.25 -14.06 1.00
C MET A 1 8.56 -14.81 -0.28
N LYS A 2 7.66 -14.86 -1.25
CA LYS A 2 7.84 -15.42 -2.59
C LYS A 2 7.33 -14.42 -3.63
N ILE A 3 8.18 -14.00 -4.58
CA ILE A 3 7.74 -13.21 -5.73
C ILE A 3 6.97 -14.18 -6.63
N VAL A 4 5.72 -13.85 -6.91
CA VAL A 4 4.79 -14.69 -7.68
C VAL A 4 4.55 -14.14 -9.08
N GLU A 5 4.75 -12.82 -9.25
CA GLU A 5 4.54 -12.15 -10.53
C GLU A 5 5.44 -10.92 -10.67
N LYS A 6 5.80 -10.59 -11.91
CA LYS A 6 6.50 -9.36 -12.29
C LYS A 6 5.68 -8.69 -13.39
N ILE A 7 5.26 -7.46 -13.16
CA ILE A 7 4.48 -6.69 -14.13
C ILE A 7 5.36 -5.57 -14.66
N LYS A 8 5.61 -5.59 -15.96
CA LYS A 8 6.38 -4.53 -16.61
C LYS A 8 5.52 -3.29 -16.79
N VAL A 9 6.01 -2.17 -16.26
CA VAL A 9 5.41 -0.84 -16.41
C VAL A 9 6.47 0.06 -17.02
N ASP A 10 6.30 0.43 -18.28
CA ASP A 10 7.32 1.13 -19.08
C ASP A 10 8.68 0.42 -19.08
N CYS A 11 9.67 0.98 -18.36
CA CYS A 11 11.04 0.44 -18.30
C CYS A 11 11.37 -0.36 -17.04
N ASN A 12 10.50 -0.37 -16.03
CA ASN A 12 10.74 -1.06 -14.77
C ASN A 12 9.64 -2.07 -14.44
N TYR A 13 9.84 -2.86 -13.40
CA TYR A 13 8.90 -3.87 -12.97
C TYR A 13 8.28 -3.52 -11.60
N ALA A 14 6.97 -3.71 -11.48
CA ALA A 14 6.33 -3.93 -10.19
C ALA A 14 6.43 -5.42 -9.83
N LEU A 15 6.70 -5.72 -8.56
CA LEU A 15 6.85 -7.09 -8.08
C LEU A 15 5.69 -7.43 -7.15
N VAL A 16 5.04 -8.57 -7.41
CA VAL A 16 3.95 -9.10 -6.59
C VAL A 16 4.48 -10.22 -5.72
N MET A 17 4.21 -10.15 -4.42
CA MET A 17 4.68 -11.09 -3.43
C MET A 17 3.52 -11.61 -2.60
N ASP A 18 3.37 -12.92 -2.48
CA ASP A 18 2.37 -13.52 -1.60
C ASP A 18 2.99 -13.94 -0.25
N ASN A 19 2.13 -13.98 0.77
CA ASN A 19 2.49 -14.33 2.14
C ASN A 19 3.61 -13.42 2.68
N TRP A 20 3.39 -12.10 2.60
CA TRP A 20 4.34 -11.11 3.11
C TRP A 20 4.54 -11.25 4.62
N TYR A 21 3.47 -11.35 5.36
CA TYR A 21 3.46 -11.64 6.79
C TYR A 21 3.34 -13.14 7.05
N SER A 22 3.92 -13.62 8.14
CA SER A 22 3.50 -14.91 8.72
C SER A 22 2.04 -14.83 9.17
N PRO A 23 1.36 -15.97 9.39
CA PRO A 23 -0.04 -15.96 9.86
C PRO A 23 -0.22 -15.13 11.14
N GLU A 24 0.67 -15.24 12.11
CA GLU A 24 0.63 -14.49 13.36
C GLU A 24 0.84 -12.98 13.15
N GLU A 25 1.77 -12.60 12.27
CA GLU A 25 2.01 -11.20 11.92
C GLU A 25 0.82 -10.60 11.17
N TYR A 26 0.18 -11.38 10.29
CA TYR A 26 -1.01 -10.96 9.55
C TYR A 26 -2.16 -10.62 10.51
N ASP A 27 -2.42 -11.49 11.48
CA ASP A 27 -3.47 -11.27 12.47
C ASP A 27 -3.19 -10.00 13.29
N LYS A 28 -1.96 -9.82 13.78
CA LYS A 28 -1.56 -8.62 14.53
C LYS A 28 -1.68 -7.34 13.69
N ALA A 29 -1.25 -7.38 12.41
CA ALA A 29 -1.35 -6.23 11.52
C ALA A 29 -2.83 -5.89 11.22
N LEU A 30 -3.68 -6.90 11.01
CA LEU A 30 -5.10 -6.69 10.78
C LEU A 30 -5.81 -6.14 12.02
N GLU A 31 -5.49 -6.65 13.21
CA GLU A 31 -6.01 -6.13 14.48
C GLU A 31 -5.62 -4.67 14.70
N GLU A 32 -4.38 -4.30 14.40
CA GLU A 32 -3.92 -2.91 14.51
C GLU A 32 -4.63 -2.01 13.47
N CYS A 33 -4.82 -2.47 12.23
CA CYS A 33 -5.62 -1.75 11.24
C CYS A 33 -7.06 -1.49 11.73
N LYS A 34 -7.69 -2.50 12.33
CA LYS A 34 -9.03 -2.36 12.92
C LYS A 34 -9.03 -1.38 14.10
N PHE A 35 -8.03 -1.44 14.97
CA PHE A 35 -7.83 -0.49 16.07
C PHE A 35 -7.69 0.95 15.54
N MET A 36 -7.01 1.14 14.43
CA MET A 36 -6.81 2.47 13.82
C MET A 36 -8.07 3.03 13.14
N THR A 37 -9.08 2.22 12.84
CA THR A 37 -10.26 2.65 12.07
C THR A 37 -10.91 3.95 12.57
N PRO A 38 -11.10 4.19 13.90
CA PRO A 38 -11.66 5.44 14.41
C PRO A 38 -10.77 6.68 14.17
N TYR A 39 -9.48 6.48 13.97
CA TYR A 39 -8.49 7.56 13.77
C TYR A 39 -8.27 7.90 12.30
N LEU A 40 -8.80 7.08 11.38
CA LEU A 40 -8.64 7.28 9.95
C LEU A 40 -9.43 8.52 9.49
N LEU A 41 -8.72 9.43 8.84
CA LEU A 41 -9.25 10.69 8.37
C LEU A 41 -9.93 10.54 7.01
N LYS A 42 -10.92 11.39 6.74
CA LYS A 42 -11.56 11.51 5.43
C LYS A 42 -10.57 12.02 4.37
N PRO A 43 -10.85 11.80 3.08
CA PRO A 43 -9.95 12.15 1.98
C PRO A 43 -9.36 13.57 2.04
N GLU A 44 -10.17 14.56 2.41
CA GLU A 44 -9.77 15.97 2.46
C GLU A 44 -8.67 16.26 3.49
N LYS A 45 -8.50 15.38 4.47
CA LYS A 45 -7.56 15.53 5.61
C LYS A 45 -6.47 14.46 5.67
N SER A 46 -6.48 13.47 4.77
CA SER A 46 -5.60 12.30 4.84
C SER A 46 -4.43 12.33 3.84
N GLY A 47 -3.93 13.50 3.46
CA GLY A 47 -2.75 13.64 2.60
C GLY A 47 -2.96 12.94 1.24
N THR A 48 -3.98 13.31 0.47
CA THR A 48 -4.33 12.66 -0.79
C THR A 48 -3.83 13.44 -2.01
N ALA A 49 -3.57 12.74 -3.11
CA ALA A 49 -3.47 13.35 -4.42
C ALA A 49 -4.78 14.07 -4.78
N LYS A 50 -4.67 15.19 -5.50
CA LYS A 50 -5.79 16.05 -5.89
C LYS A 50 -5.81 16.26 -7.39
N ASP A 51 -7.02 16.47 -7.93
CA ASP A 51 -7.21 16.92 -9.30
C ASP A 51 -6.78 18.39 -9.48
N LYS A 52 -6.95 18.92 -10.69
CA LYS A 52 -6.60 20.32 -11.02
C LYS A 52 -7.49 21.33 -10.30
N GLU A 53 -8.68 20.96 -9.90
CA GLU A 53 -9.66 21.73 -9.17
C GLU A 53 -9.44 21.65 -7.66
N GLY A 54 -8.53 20.78 -7.18
CA GLY A 54 -8.19 20.60 -5.77
C GLY A 54 -9.06 19.57 -5.05
N ASN A 55 -9.88 18.79 -5.76
CA ASN A 55 -10.68 17.72 -5.18
C ASN A 55 -9.83 16.48 -4.92
N PRO A 56 -10.07 15.72 -3.82
CA PRO A 56 -9.42 14.45 -3.56
C PRO A 56 -9.67 13.44 -4.68
N LEU A 57 -8.62 12.75 -5.12
CA LEU A 57 -8.72 11.66 -6.11
C LEU A 57 -9.15 10.33 -5.49
N LYS A 58 -9.51 10.29 -4.23
CA LYS A 58 -9.90 9.06 -3.51
C LYS A 58 -11.17 9.26 -2.70
N ASN A 59 -11.83 8.13 -2.45
CA ASN A 59 -12.95 8.04 -1.51
C ASN A 59 -12.69 6.91 -0.48
N ASN A 60 -11.57 7.00 0.23
CA ASN A 60 -11.22 6.10 1.33
C ASN A 60 -10.84 6.92 2.56
N ARG A 61 -10.76 6.30 3.71
CA ARG A 61 -10.21 6.91 4.93
C ARG A 61 -8.77 6.45 5.13
N ALA A 62 -7.88 7.32 5.60
CA ALA A 62 -6.49 6.94 5.86
C ALA A 62 -5.85 7.80 6.97
N ALA A 63 -4.79 7.27 7.59
CA ALA A 63 -3.92 8.01 8.48
C ALA A 63 -2.50 7.45 8.42
N PHE A 64 -1.50 8.31 8.52
CA PHE A 64 -0.13 7.89 8.72
C PHE A 64 0.07 7.35 10.15
N LEU A 65 0.94 6.35 10.30
CA LEU A 65 1.29 5.86 11.62
C LEU A 65 1.91 6.96 12.48
N SER A 66 2.73 7.81 11.89
CA SER A 66 3.34 8.97 12.55
C SER A 66 2.33 9.99 13.11
N ASP A 67 1.11 10.03 12.56
CA ASP A 67 0.03 10.91 13.05
C ASP A 67 -0.75 10.26 14.23
N VAL A 68 -0.69 8.94 14.37
CA VAL A 68 -1.46 8.18 15.38
C VAL A 68 -0.59 7.74 16.54
N PHE A 69 0.63 7.35 16.28
CA PHE A 69 1.57 6.84 17.28
C PHE A 69 2.69 7.87 17.52
N SER A 70 2.85 8.31 18.77
CA SER A 70 3.93 9.24 19.15
C SER A 70 5.34 8.67 18.94
N GLN A 71 5.44 7.34 18.95
CA GLN A 71 6.65 6.60 18.62
C GLN A 71 6.29 5.51 17.62
N PHE A 72 6.86 5.60 16.42
CA PHE A 72 6.61 4.69 15.32
C PHE A 72 6.81 3.20 15.69
N ASN A 73 7.80 2.92 16.51
CA ASN A 73 8.12 1.58 16.98
C ASN A 73 7.18 1.04 18.08
N THR A 74 6.16 1.78 18.53
CA THR A 74 5.11 1.24 19.40
C THR A 74 4.01 0.56 18.59
N SER A 75 3.87 0.89 17.31
CA SER A 75 3.00 0.22 16.34
C SER A 75 3.60 -1.13 15.92
N PHE A 76 2.78 -2.18 15.79
CA PHE A 76 3.21 -3.45 15.21
C PHE A 76 3.54 -3.27 13.72
N ILE A 77 2.68 -2.55 12.97
CA ILE A 77 2.91 -2.24 11.54
C ILE A 77 4.22 -1.48 11.38
N GLY A 78 4.47 -0.47 12.24
CA GLY A 78 5.72 0.28 12.24
C GLY A 78 6.93 -0.59 12.50
N LYS A 79 6.89 -1.52 13.46
CA LYS A 79 7.96 -2.50 13.71
C LYS A 79 8.19 -3.42 12.52
N SER A 80 7.12 -3.98 11.97
CA SER A 80 7.20 -4.97 10.88
C SER A 80 7.61 -4.34 9.55
N SER A 81 7.43 -3.03 9.36
CA SER A 81 7.88 -2.33 8.15
C SER A 81 9.39 -2.41 7.92
N ILE A 82 10.17 -2.61 9.00
CA ILE A 82 11.63 -2.80 8.94
C ILE A 82 11.99 -4.09 8.19
N ASN A 83 11.10 -5.08 8.10
CA ASN A 83 11.35 -6.33 7.40
C ASN A 83 11.73 -6.11 5.92
N LEU A 84 11.21 -5.05 5.28
CA LEU A 84 11.59 -4.67 3.91
C LEU A 84 13.10 -4.40 3.77
N TYR A 85 13.74 -3.90 4.82
CA TYR A 85 15.15 -3.47 4.79
C TYR A 85 16.15 -4.55 5.25
N HIS A 86 15.71 -5.79 5.43
CA HIS A 86 16.63 -6.89 5.66
C HIS A 86 17.46 -7.16 4.40
N SER A 87 18.76 -7.34 4.53
CA SER A 87 19.72 -7.46 3.41
C SER A 87 19.32 -8.51 2.37
N ASN A 88 18.88 -9.67 2.84
CA ASN A 88 18.41 -10.75 1.96
C ASN A 88 17.16 -10.40 1.14
N ILE A 89 16.31 -9.50 1.64
CA ILE A 89 15.14 -8.99 0.92
C ILE A 89 15.58 -7.93 -0.08
N LEU A 90 16.39 -6.96 0.34
CA LEU A 90 16.91 -5.90 -0.52
C LEU A 90 17.68 -6.48 -1.72
N GLU A 91 18.62 -7.39 -1.46
CA GLU A 91 19.42 -8.05 -2.50
C GLU A 91 18.53 -8.80 -3.49
N LYS A 92 17.51 -9.51 -2.99
CA LYS A 92 16.55 -10.21 -3.84
C LYS A 92 15.76 -9.25 -4.72
N LEU A 93 15.23 -8.15 -4.15
CA LEU A 93 14.48 -7.16 -4.93
C LEU A 93 15.37 -6.49 -5.99
N ALA A 94 16.59 -6.07 -5.61
CA ALA A 94 17.55 -5.46 -6.54
C ALA A 94 17.98 -6.41 -7.66
N SER A 95 18.01 -7.73 -7.42
CA SER A 95 18.28 -8.72 -8.46
C SER A 95 17.14 -8.89 -9.48
N GLU A 96 15.92 -8.52 -9.11
CA GLU A 96 14.75 -8.59 -10.00
C GLU A 96 14.62 -7.37 -10.92
N ASP A 97 14.94 -6.18 -10.38
CA ASP A 97 15.07 -4.93 -11.14
C ASP A 97 15.99 -3.97 -10.37
N ASN A 98 16.98 -3.40 -11.07
CA ASN A 98 17.99 -2.52 -10.48
C ASN A 98 17.40 -1.26 -9.82
N ILE A 99 16.17 -0.85 -10.16
CA ILE A 99 15.49 0.27 -9.53
C ILE A 99 15.33 0.08 -8.01
N TYR A 100 15.23 -1.17 -7.56
CA TYR A 100 15.10 -1.48 -6.13
C TYR A 100 16.41 -1.33 -5.35
N SER A 101 17.56 -1.13 -6.03
CA SER A 101 18.80 -0.77 -5.34
C SER A 101 18.70 0.57 -4.58
N TYR A 102 17.78 1.47 -4.99
CA TYR A 102 17.50 2.70 -4.23
C TYR A 102 17.00 2.45 -2.81
N LEU A 103 16.49 1.26 -2.50
CA LEU A 103 16.12 0.92 -1.12
C LEU A 103 17.31 0.88 -0.16
N PHE A 104 18.54 0.61 -0.66
CA PHE A 104 19.75 0.68 0.16
C PHE A 104 20.08 2.10 0.61
N ASP A 105 19.65 3.11 -0.16
CA ASP A 105 19.89 4.52 0.10
C ASP A 105 18.72 5.19 0.85
N CYS A 106 17.57 4.50 0.99
CA CYS A 106 16.43 5.02 1.73
C CYS A 106 16.76 5.12 3.22
N ASN A 107 16.65 6.32 3.77
CA ASN A 107 16.96 6.65 5.17
C ASN A 107 15.75 7.14 5.96
N ALA A 108 14.59 7.19 5.34
CA ALA A 108 13.32 7.52 5.96
C ALA A 108 12.20 6.64 5.39
N HIS A 109 11.23 6.30 6.22
CA HIS A 109 10.00 5.64 5.79
C HIS A 109 8.84 5.98 6.72
N ASP A 110 7.61 5.89 6.19
CA ASP A 110 6.38 5.95 6.96
C ASP A 110 5.36 4.97 6.36
N CYS A 111 4.36 4.62 7.14
CA CYS A 111 3.26 3.75 6.71
C CYS A 111 1.93 4.50 6.80
N LEU A 112 1.18 4.46 5.71
CA LEU A 112 -0.20 4.94 5.63
C LEU A 112 -1.13 3.74 5.73
N VAL A 113 -1.98 3.70 6.75
CA VAL A 113 -3.08 2.74 6.83
C VAL A 113 -4.31 3.36 6.18
N SER A 114 -4.84 2.69 5.17
CA SER A 114 -6.04 3.09 4.44
C SER A 114 -7.14 2.05 4.60
N TYR A 115 -8.38 2.49 4.72
CA TYR A 115 -9.56 1.65 4.80
C TYR A 115 -10.52 1.95 3.65
N TYR A 116 -10.88 0.91 2.92
CA TYR A 116 -11.80 0.95 1.79
C TYR A 116 -13.05 0.15 2.14
N GLU A 117 -14.19 0.83 2.14
CA GLU A 117 -15.51 0.27 2.33
C GLU A 117 -16.37 0.48 1.06
N GLU A 118 -17.68 0.38 1.16
CA GLU A 118 -18.59 0.58 0.02
C GLU A 118 -18.29 1.85 -0.78
N ALA A 119 -18.21 1.72 -2.10
CA ALA A 119 -17.90 2.79 -3.04
C ALA A 119 -16.54 3.47 -2.86
N ALA A 120 -15.62 2.89 -2.08
CA ALA A 120 -14.29 3.44 -1.90
C ALA A 120 -13.37 3.06 -3.07
N TYR A 121 -12.62 4.04 -3.56
CA TYR A 121 -11.69 3.93 -4.68
C TYR A 121 -10.49 4.86 -4.50
N TYR A 122 -9.51 4.76 -5.39
CA TYR A 122 -8.48 5.77 -5.57
C TYR A 122 -8.16 5.89 -7.06
N GLU A 123 -8.40 7.07 -7.64
CA GLU A 123 -8.13 7.35 -9.03
C GLU A 123 -6.63 7.32 -9.35
N ALA A 124 -6.33 7.36 -10.65
CA ALA A 124 -4.97 7.24 -11.13
C ALA A 124 -4.06 8.38 -10.64
N HIS A 125 -3.02 8.01 -9.90
CA HIS A 125 -2.04 8.91 -9.31
C HIS A 125 -0.65 8.26 -9.24
N SER A 126 0.33 9.02 -8.80
CA SER A 126 1.67 8.55 -8.42
C SER A 126 1.98 9.03 -7.00
N ASP A 127 2.82 8.31 -6.31
CA ASP A 127 3.23 8.64 -4.95
C ASP A 127 4.49 9.54 -4.94
N SER A 128 4.68 10.27 -3.84
CA SER A 128 5.81 11.20 -3.67
C SER A 128 7.03 10.57 -2.96
N ALA A 129 7.08 9.24 -2.84
CA ALA A 129 8.21 8.53 -2.26
C ALA A 129 9.21 8.06 -3.33
N THR A 130 10.25 7.33 -2.95
CA THR A 130 11.17 6.66 -3.87
C THR A 130 10.62 5.31 -4.30
N ILE A 131 10.24 4.49 -3.31
CA ILE A 131 9.62 3.17 -3.52
C ILE A 131 8.38 3.07 -2.64
N THR A 132 7.29 2.57 -3.22
CA THR A 132 6.04 2.25 -2.53
C THR A 132 5.88 0.74 -2.44
N MET A 133 5.49 0.25 -1.25
CA MET A 133 5.03 -1.12 -1.06
C MET A 133 3.63 -1.09 -0.46
N LEU A 134 2.69 -1.77 -1.11
CA LEU A 134 1.32 -1.95 -0.63
C LEU A 134 1.15 -3.35 -0.08
N THR A 135 0.45 -3.51 1.05
CA THR A 135 0.05 -4.82 1.58
C THR A 135 -1.43 -4.79 1.92
N TRP A 136 -2.17 -5.82 1.49
CA TRP A 136 -3.61 -5.90 1.71
C TRP A 136 -3.97 -6.82 2.86
N LEU A 137 -4.89 -6.32 3.72
CA LEU A 137 -5.41 -7.05 4.86
C LEU A 137 -6.94 -6.91 4.91
N TYR A 138 -7.61 -8.02 5.19
CA TYR A 138 -9.05 -8.08 5.42
C TYR A 138 -9.45 -9.43 6.05
N ASP A 139 -10.64 -9.51 6.62
CA ASP A 139 -11.16 -10.75 7.18
C ASP A 139 -11.41 -11.81 6.11
N ILE A 140 -11.14 -13.06 6.42
CA ILE A 140 -11.46 -14.20 5.55
C ILE A 140 -12.73 -14.88 6.11
N PRO A 141 -13.75 -15.12 5.27
CA PRO A 141 -13.82 -14.92 3.82
C PRO A 141 -13.96 -13.44 3.40
N LYS A 142 -13.49 -13.11 2.18
CA LYS A 142 -13.56 -11.76 1.59
C LYS A 142 -15.02 -11.28 1.48
N SER A 143 -15.35 -10.17 2.13
CA SER A 143 -16.69 -9.59 2.23
C SER A 143 -16.99 -8.52 1.16
N PHE A 144 -16.12 -8.36 0.17
CA PHE A 144 -16.25 -7.36 -0.87
C PHE A 144 -15.72 -7.86 -2.22
N GLU A 145 -16.04 -7.14 -3.28
CA GLU A 145 -15.48 -7.29 -4.64
C GLU A 145 -14.68 -6.05 -5.00
N GLY A 146 -13.82 -6.14 -6.02
CA GLY A 146 -12.95 -5.04 -6.42
C GLY A 146 -11.83 -4.75 -5.41
N GLY A 147 -11.40 -3.50 -5.36
CA GLY A 147 -10.23 -3.07 -4.58
C GLY A 147 -8.91 -3.49 -5.21
N ASP A 148 -8.90 -3.87 -6.49
CA ASP A 148 -7.72 -4.30 -7.21
C ASP A 148 -6.82 -3.11 -7.57
N LEU A 149 -5.52 -3.36 -7.68
CA LEU A 149 -4.55 -2.37 -8.10
C LEU A 149 -4.36 -2.45 -9.62
N ILE A 150 -4.56 -1.34 -10.31
CA ILE A 150 -4.25 -1.20 -11.73
C ILE A 150 -2.96 -0.40 -11.88
N LEU A 151 -1.98 -0.95 -12.57
CA LEU A 151 -0.75 -0.27 -12.96
C LEU A 151 -0.92 0.30 -14.38
N ILE A 152 -0.44 1.52 -14.59
CA ILE A 152 -0.70 2.31 -15.79
C ILE A 152 0.60 2.79 -16.40
N ASN A 153 0.81 2.54 -17.68
CA ASN A 153 1.92 3.05 -18.47
C ASN A 153 1.83 4.57 -18.68
N LYS A 154 2.92 5.21 -19.05
CA LYS A 154 2.97 6.65 -19.36
C LYS A 154 2.04 7.08 -20.48
N ASP A 155 1.73 6.20 -21.42
CA ASP A 155 0.74 6.41 -22.48
C ASP A 155 -0.71 6.25 -22.03
N ASN A 156 -0.94 6.03 -20.73
CA ASN A 156 -2.22 5.76 -20.08
C ASN A 156 -2.86 4.40 -20.44
N THR A 157 -2.15 3.49 -21.06
CA THR A 157 -2.61 2.10 -21.21
C THR A 157 -2.43 1.34 -19.91
N THR A 158 -3.28 0.34 -19.66
CA THR A 158 -3.15 -0.57 -18.52
C THR A 158 -1.94 -1.47 -18.74
N ALA A 159 -0.98 -1.41 -17.80
CA ALA A 159 0.17 -2.32 -17.78
C ALA A 159 -0.18 -3.67 -17.15
N GLY A 160 -1.01 -3.65 -16.10
CA GLY A 160 -1.47 -4.86 -15.43
C GLY A 160 -2.51 -4.56 -14.36
N VAL A 161 -3.26 -5.60 -13.99
CA VAL A 161 -4.25 -5.59 -12.91
C VAL A 161 -3.84 -6.62 -11.88
N ILE A 162 -3.67 -6.20 -10.63
CA ILE A 162 -3.26 -7.06 -9.52
C ILE A 162 -4.45 -7.24 -8.61
N GLU A 163 -4.95 -8.46 -8.53
CA GLU A 163 -6.07 -8.83 -7.68
C GLU A 163 -5.73 -8.58 -6.20
N CYS A 164 -6.68 -7.97 -5.49
CA CYS A 164 -6.62 -7.78 -4.05
C CYS A 164 -6.80 -9.12 -3.32
N VAL A 165 -5.67 -9.75 -2.98
CA VAL A 165 -5.58 -11.02 -2.23
C VAL A 165 -5.03 -10.74 -0.83
N PRO A 166 -5.54 -11.38 0.25
CA PRO A 166 -5.07 -11.13 1.60
C PRO A 166 -3.60 -11.52 1.74
N ASN A 167 -2.83 -10.74 2.48
CA ASN A 167 -1.38 -10.96 2.70
C ASN A 167 -0.52 -10.91 1.44
N ARG A 168 -1.05 -10.34 0.34
CA ARG A 168 -0.27 -10.01 -0.86
C ARG A 168 0.35 -8.64 -0.67
N ALA A 169 1.63 -8.52 -1.00
CA ALA A 169 2.33 -7.25 -1.09
C ALA A 169 2.69 -6.96 -2.56
N VAL A 170 2.65 -5.70 -2.93
CA VAL A 170 3.10 -5.21 -4.24
C VAL A 170 4.09 -4.09 -4.00
N ILE A 171 5.28 -4.21 -4.57
CA ILE A 171 6.31 -3.18 -4.49
C ILE A 171 6.60 -2.61 -5.87
N PHE A 172 6.70 -1.28 -5.96
CA PHE A 172 6.95 -0.57 -7.21
C PHE A 172 7.60 0.80 -6.96
N PRO A 173 8.34 1.34 -7.95
CA PRO A 173 8.79 2.73 -7.92
C PRO A 173 7.62 3.68 -7.78
N SER A 174 7.67 4.59 -6.81
CA SER A 174 6.55 5.45 -6.43
C SER A 174 6.03 6.35 -7.56
N TYR A 175 6.86 6.65 -8.57
CA TYR A 175 6.44 7.40 -9.75
C TYR A 175 5.53 6.62 -10.70
N MET A 176 5.43 5.28 -10.57
CA MET A 176 4.52 4.49 -11.39
C MET A 176 3.09 4.91 -11.15
N LYS A 177 2.40 5.27 -12.23
CA LYS A 177 1.00 5.65 -12.16
C LYS A 177 0.16 4.41 -11.84
N HIS A 178 -0.70 4.54 -10.84
CA HIS A 178 -1.55 3.44 -10.39
C HIS A 178 -2.89 3.94 -9.88
N GLN A 179 -3.87 3.04 -9.82
CA GLN A 179 -5.21 3.31 -9.30
C GLN A 179 -5.76 2.10 -8.56
N VAL A 180 -6.74 2.32 -7.71
CA VAL A 180 -7.48 1.27 -7.00
C VAL A 180 -8.91 1.26 -7.49
N THR A 181 -9.38 0.11 -7.96
CA THR A 181 -10.77 -0.08 -8.39
C THR A 181 -11.74 0.08 -7.23
N GLU A 182 -12.97 0.47 -7.54
CA GLU A 182 -14.03 0.63 -6.55
C GLU A 182 -14.26 -0.66 -5.77
N VAL A 183 -14.40 -0.54 -4.46
CA VAL A 183 -14.80 -1.62 -3.57
C VAL A 183 -16.31 -1.66 -3.50
N LYS A 184 -16.89 -2.86 -3.67
CA LYS A 184 -18.31 -3.15 -3.53
C LYS A 184 -18.51 -4.16 -2.43
N MET A 185 -19.12 -3.73 -1.33
CA MET A 185 -19.38 -4.61 -0.20
C MET A 185 -20.50 -5.60 -0.53
N LYS A 186 -20.33 -6.87 -0.18
CA LYS A 186 -21.39 -7.89 -0.33
C LYS A 186 -22.60 -7.57 0.55
N GLU A 187 -22.33 -7.02 1.76
CA GLU A 187 -23.34 -6.48 2.67
C GLU A 187 -22.87 -5.14 3.21
N VAL A 188 -23.56 -4.06 2.87
CA VAL A 188 -23.19 -2.67 3.22
C VAL A 188 -23.21 -2.43 4.74
N THR A 189 -23.93 -3.24 5.51
CA THR A 189 -24.02 -3.15 6.97
C THR A 189 -22.79 -3.69 7.72
N ASP A 190 -21.90 -4.39 7.03
CA ASP A 190 -20.71 -5.01 7.60
C ASP A 190 -19.61 -3.97 7.90
N LYS A 191 -19.68 -3.37 9.09
CA LYS A 191 -18.66 -2.42 9.54
C LYS A 191 -17.31 -3.11 9.76
N ASN A 192 -16.23 -2.44 9.33
CA ASN A 192 -14.83 -2.88 9.47
C ASN A 192 -14.49 -4.19 8.73
N LYS A 193 -15.35 -4.64 7.80
CA LYS A 193 -15.10 -5.82 6.95
C LYS A 193 -14.63 -5.49 5.54
N GLY A 194 -14.37 -4.22 5.27
CA GLY A 194 -13.77 -3.77 4.03
C GLY A 194 -12.28 -4.12 3.96
N ARG A 195 -11.62 -3.55 2.95
CA ARG A 195 -10.20 -3.74 2.67
C ARG A 195 -9.34 -2.73 3.41
N TYR A 196 -8.38 -3.20 4.17
CA TYR A 196 -7.27 -2.37 4.64
C TYR A 196 -6.09 -2.48 3.67
N THR A 197 -5.35 -1.37 3.54
CA THR A 197 -4.07 -1.33 2.85
C THR A 197 -3.05 -0.66 3.75
N ILE A 198 -1.91 -1.29 3.92
CA ILE A 198 -0.72 -0.65 4.47
C ILE A 198 0.12 -0.22 3.27
N SER A 199 0.28 1.10 3.09
CA SER A 199 1.19 1.68 2.09
C SER A 199 2.45 2.12 2.80
N GLN A 200 3.54 1.38 2.61
CA GLN A 200 4.86 1.75 3.12
C GLN A 200 5.58 2.57 2.06
N PHE A 201 5.97 3.78 2.44
CA PHE A 201 6.71 4.73 1.61
C PHE A 201 8.16 4.77 2.05
N SER A 202 9.07 4.33 1.18
CA SER A 202 10.52 4.42 1.40
C SER A 202 11.06 5.65 0.70
N MET A 203 11.84 6.48 1.41
CA MET A 203 12.27 7.79 0.93
C MET A 203 13.77 7.98 1.13
N ILE A 204 14.41 8.66 0.17
CA ILE A 204 15.73 9.23 0.33
C ILE A 204 15.53 10.65 0.84
N GLY A 205 15.69 10.85 2.15
CA GLY A 205 15.57 12.16 2.79
C GLY A 205 16.89 12.92 2.70
N ALA A 206 16.81 14.27 2.72
CA ALA A 206 18.02 15.07 2.91
C ALA A 206 18.61 14.77 4.30
N VAL A 207 19.86 14.39 4.34
CA VAL A 207 20.63 14.35 5.61
C VAL A 207 20.74 15.80 6.08
N ARG A 208 20.05 16.14 7.17
CA ARG A 208 20.17 17.44 7.83
C ARG A 208 21.34 17.45 8.77
#